data_d777fc35ec4a2eeaa2808e7d5670d6a5
#
_entry.id   d777fc35ec4a2eeaa2808e7d5670d6a5
#
_cell.length_a   1.000
_cell.length_b   1.000
_cell.length_c   1.000
_cell.angle_alpha   90.00
_cell.angle_beta   90.00
_cell.angle_gamma   90.00
#
_symmetry.space_group_name_H-M   'P 1'
#
loop_
_entity.id
_entity.type
_entity.pdbx_description
1 polymer ?
#
loop_
_entity_poly.entity_id
_entity_poly.type
_entity_poly.pdbx_seq_one_letter_code
_entity_poly.pdbx_strand_id
1 'polypeptide(L)'
;GLEPLAKLLMTQRHGDVDLQAERFLSDAVTSVKDALAGARDIMAEWINENGYARNTIRAIFSREAIIYSRLVKGKEAEGDKFRDYFNAEESLRRISSHRLLAMRRGEAEGFLKVEISAPEELCVERLNKLFVTANNASSEQVKLAVTDSYKRLLKPAIETEFAAESKAKADGE
;
A
#
# COMPACT_ATOMS: atom_id res chain seq x y z
N GLY A 1 21.15 -0.33 16.59
CA GLY A 1 20.24 0.17 16.70
C GLY A 1 18.89 -0.02 17.34
N LEU A 2 17.84 0.17 16.56
CA LEU A 2 16.47 0.18 17.06
C LEU A 2 15.72 -1.13 16.86
N GLU A 3 16.34 -2.13 16.28
CA GLU A 3 15.70 -3.44 16.08
C GLU A 3 15.22 -4.08 17.40
N PRO A 4 16.01 -4.05 18.49
CA PRO A 4 15.52 -4.56 19.76
C PRO A 4 14.27 -3.83 20.28
N LEU A 5 14.20 -2.50 20.08
CA LEU A 5 13.00 -1.74 20.45
C LEU A 5 11.82 -2.17 19.60
N ALA A 6 12.00 -2.34 18.29
CA ALA A 6 10.96 -2.82 17.41
C ALA A 6 10.43 -4.20 17.85
N LYS A 7 11.33 -5.11 18.23
CA LYS A 7 10.95 -6.43 18.77
C LYS A 7 10.13 -6.31 20.05
N LEU A 8 10.53 -5.42 20.96
CA LEU A 8 9.78 -5.18 22.19
C LEU A 8 8.36 -4.69 21.90
N LEU A 9 8.23 -3.71 21.00
CA LEU A 9 6.92 -3.15 20.65
C LEU A 9 6.02 -4.21 19.98
N MET A 10 6.58 -5.07 19.16
CA MET A 10 5.83 -6.15 18.51
C MET A 10 5.30 -7.20 19.50
N THR A 11 5.89 -7.34 20.69
CA THR A 11 5.32 -8.20 21.71
C THR A 11 4.00 -7.68 22.26
N GLN A 12 3.74 -6.39 22.10
CA GLN A 12 2.52 -5.71 22.50
C GLN A 12 2.16 -5.93 23.96
N ARG A 13 3.17 -5.99 24.81
CA ARG A 13 3.00 -6.08 26.25
C ARG A 13 2.63 -4.73 26.83
N HIS A 14 1.96 -4.76 27.95
CA HIS A 14 1.64 -3.58 28.73
C HIS A 14 2.92 -2.88 29.19
N GLY A 15 2.94 -1.57 29.16
CA GLY A 15 4.07 -0.79 29.63
C GLY A 15 4.14 0.58 28.99
N ASP A 16 5.05 1.39 29.50
CA ASP A 16 5.30 2.74 29.00
C ASP A 16 6.28 2.68 27.84
N VAL A 17 5.78 2.94 26.63
CA VAL A 17 6.62 2.87 25.42
C VAL A 17 7.69 3.94 25.39
N ASP A 18 7.44 5.10 26.01
CA ASP A 18 8.42 6.19 26.08
C ASP A 18 9.61 5.78 26.96
N LEU A 19 9.36 5.15 28.09
CA LEU A 19 10.41 4.62 28.96
C LEU A 19 11.21 3.52 28.26
N GLN A 20 10.54 2.67 27.52
CA GLN A 20 11.22 1.64 26.74
C GLN A 20 12.14 2.26 25.69
N ALA A 21 11.63 3.27 24.97
CA ALA A 21 12.39 3.95 23.92
C ALA A 21 13.61 4.70 24.46
N GLU A 22 13.53 5.25 25.68
CA GLU A 22 14.65 5.94 26.32
C GLU A 22 15.91 5.08 26.42
N ARG A 23 15.76 3.78 26.55
CA ARG A 23 16.89 2.84 26.65
C ARG A 23 17.68 2.70 25.35
N PHE A 24 17.12 3.17 24.25
CA PHE A 24 17.71 3.04 22.92
C PHE A 24 18.21 4.35 22.35
N LEU A 25 18.25 5.41 23.15
CA LEU A 25 18.80 6.69 22.74
C LEU A 25 20.32 6.59 22.57
N SER A 26 20.84 7.33 21.60
CA SER A 26 22.26 7.34 21.28
C SER A 26 22.59 8.67 20.60
N ASP A 27 23.83 8.84 20.18
CA ASP A 27 24.25 10.03 19.42
C ASP A 27 23.51 10.14 18.08
N ALA A 28 23.15 8.99 17.50
CA ALA A 28 22.43 8.96 16.23
C ALA A 28 20.91 9.10 16.40
N VAL A 29 20.37 8.72 17.57
CA VAL A 29 18.95 8.76 17.89
C VAL A 29 18.79 9.49 19.22
N THR A 30 18.51 10.78 19.16
CA THR A 30 18.61 11.66 20.32
C THR A 30 17.29 11.87 21.07
N SER A 31 16.17 11.45 20.53
CA SER A 31 14.86 11.65 21.16
C SER A 31 14.02 10.37 21.16
N VAL A 32 13.12 10.29 22.13
CA VAL A 32 12.13 9.20 22.21
C VAL A 32 11.29 9.16 20.92
N LYS A 33 10.86 10.32 20.44
CA LYS A 33 10.09 10.43 19.19
C LYS A 33 10.83 9.78 18.02
N ASP A 34 12.11 10.07 17.86
CA ASP A 34 12.94 9.52 16.78
C ASP A 34 13.17 8.02 16.98
N ALA A 35 13.36 7.57 18.22
CA ALA A 35 13.52 6.15 18.52
C ALA A 35 12.26 5.36 18.15
N LEU A 36 11.09 5.86 18.52
CA LEU A 36 9.82 5.21 18.17
C LEU A 36 9.58 5.23 16.66
N ALA A 37 9.86 6.35 16.00
CA ALA A 37 9.72 6.44 14.55
C ALA A 37 10.63 5.43 13.83
N GLY A 38 11.89 5.33 14.26
CA GLY A 38 12.82 4.35 13.70
C GLY A 38 12.39 2.90 13.95
N ALA A 39 11.87 2.61 15.14
CA ALA A 39 11.34 1.29 15.44
C ALA A 39 10.12 0.96 14.57
N ARG A 40 9.23 1.94 14.34
CA ARG A 40 8.09 1.76 13.43
C ARG A 40 8.52 1.49 12.00
N ASP A 41 9.58 2.15 11.53
CA ASP A 41 10.12 1.89 10.18
C ASP A 41 10.58 0.44 10.04
N ILE A 42 11.23 -0.09 11.07
CA ILE A 42 11.67 -1.48 11.10
C ILE A 42 10.46 -2.44 11.09
N MET A 43 9.46 -2.17 11.94
CA MET A 43 8.24 -2.95 11.97
C MET A 43 7.51 -2.91 10.62
N ALA A 44 7.47 -1.75 9.98
CA ALA A 44 6.85 -1.59 8.66
C ALA A 44 7.54 -2.48 7.61
N GLU A 45 8.87 -2.58 7.65
CA GLU A 45 9.62 -3.48 6.77
C GLU A 45 9.28 -4.95 7.04
N TRP A 46 9.19 -5.35 8.31
CA TRP A 46 8.81 -6.72 8.66
C TRP A 46 7.41 -7.07 8.14
N ILE A 47 6.47 -6.15 8.29
CA ILE A 47 5.10 -6.31 7.79
C ILE A 47 5.12 -6.46 6.27
N ASN A 48 5.86 -5.60 5.58
CA ASN A 48 5.99 -5.65 4.13
C ASN A 48 6.58 -6.97 3.62
N GLU A 49 7.51 -7.56 4.36
CA GLU A 49 8.16 -8.83 4.00
C GLU A 49 7.33 -10.06 4.36
N ASN A 50 6.29 -9.88 5.15
CA ASN A 50 5.47 -10.98 5.63
C ASN A 50 4.59 -11.56 4.51
N GLY A 51 4.73 -12.87 4.26
CA GLY A 51 3.99 -13.56 3.19
C GLY A 51 2.48 -13.54 3.39
N TYR A 52 2.01 -13.70 4.62
CA TYR A 52 0.58 -13.64 4.93
C TYR A 52 0.01 -12.25 4.67
N ALA A 53 0.75 -11.21 5.03
CA ALA A 53 0.35 -9.82 4.77
C ALA A 53 0.20 -9.60 3.27
N ARG A 54 1.19 -9.98 2.49
CA ARG A 54 1.16 -9.81 1.03
C ARG A 54 0.01 -10.58 0.39
N ASN A 55 -0.20 -11.82 0.79
CA ASN A 55 -1.29 -12.63 0.27
C ASN A 55 -2.66 -12.07 0.64
N THR A 56 -2.79 -11.52 1.85
CA THR A 56 -4.03 -10.87 2.31
C THR A 56 -4.36 -9.68 1.40
N ILE A 57 -3.38 -8.83 1.11
CA ILE A 57 -3.59 -7.67 0.26
C ILE A 57 -3.86 -8.09 -1.19
N ARG A 58 -3.14 -9.08 -1.72
CA ARG A 58 -3.39 -9.61 -3.06
C ARG A 58 -4.82 -10.13 -3.20
N ALA A 59 -5.32 -10.83 -2.19
CA ALA A 59 -6.70 -11.33 -2.20
C ALA A 59 -7.72 -10.20 -2.23
N ILE A 60 -7.47 -9.12 -1.47
CA ILE A 60 -8.34 -7.94 -1.49
C ILE A 60 -8.30 -7.27 -2.86
N PHE A 61 -7.12 -7.08 -3.44
CA PHE A 61 -6.97 -6.51 -4.78
C PHE A 61 -7.69 -7.35 -5.84
N SER A 62 -7.58 -8.67 -5.77
CA SER A 62 -8.24 -9.55 -6.73
C SER A 62 -9.77 -9.38 -6.76
N ARG A 63 -10.37 -9.05 -5.62
CA ARG A 63 -11.82 -8.90 -5.52
C ARG A 63 -12.31 -7.47 -5.60
N GLU A 64 -11.55 -6.53 -5.04
CA GLU A 64 -12.03 -5.17 -4.77
C GLU A 64 -11.30 -4.09 -5.56
N ALA A 65 -10.23 -4.43 -6.29
CA ALA A 65 -9.47 -3.41 -6.98
C ALA A 65 -10.29 -2.72 -8.08
N ILE A 66 -10.08 -1.42 -8.17
CA ILE A 66 -10.67 -0.56 -9.21
C ILE A 66 -9.54 -0.10 -10.11
N ILE A 67 -9.79 -0.12 -11.42
CA ILE A 67 -8.92 0.50 -12.39
C ILE A 67 -9.49 1.88 -12.72
N TYR A 68 -8.65 2.90 -12.61
CA TYR A 68 -8.99 4.30 -12.85
C TYR A 68 -8.25 4.79 -14.09
N SER A 69 -8.96 5.54 -14.93
CA SER A 69 -8.36 6.18 -16.10
C SER A 69 -8.68 7.67 -16.05
N ARG A 70 -7.66 8.49 -16.26
CA ARG A 70 -7.79 9.95 -16.25
C ARG A 70 -7.04 10.53 -17.45
N LEU A 71 -7.55 11.61 -17.98
CA LEU A 71 -6.87 12.37 -19.03
C LEU A 71 -5.56 12.97 -18.51
N VAL A 72 -4.49 12.84 -19.27
CA VAL A 72 -3.25 13.58 -19.05
C VAL A 72 -3.53 15.06 -19.40
N LYS A 73 -3.19 15.96 -18.49
CA LYS A 73 -3.47 17.40 -18.65
C LYS A 73 -2.95 17.94 -19.99
N GLY A 74 -3.83 18.64 -20.70
CA GLY A 74 -3.49 19.28 -21.97
C GLY A 74 -3.56 18.38 -23.20
N LYS A 75 -4.04 17.14 -23.05
CA LYS A 75 -4.09 16.17 -24.15
C LYS A 75 -5.48 15.90 -24.70
N GLU A 76 -6.46 16.72 -24.37
CA GLU A 76 -7.87 16.51 -24.74
C GLU A 76 -8.08 16.35 -26.25
N ALA A 77 -7.50 17.27 -27.05
CA ALA A 77 -7.68 17.27 -28.51
C ALA A 77 -6.97 16.11 -29.17
N GLU A 78 -5.71 15.86 -28.78
CA GLU A 78 -4.89 14.82 -29.37
C GLU A 78 -5.36 13.42 -28.99
N GLY A 79 -5.89 13.27 -27.77
CA GLY A 79 -6.35 12.00 -27.23
C GLY A 79 -7.85 11.76 -27.40
N ASP A 80 -8.53 12.49 -28.27
CA ASP A 80 -9.99 12.42 -28.41
C ASP A 80 -10.54 11.00 -28.64
N LYS A 81 -9.81 10.15 -29.32
CA LYS A 81 -10.22 8.75 -29.54
C LYS A 81 -10.36 7.94 -28.24
N PHE A 82 -9.77 8.43 -27.14
CA PHE A 82 -9.87 7.83 -25.82
C PHE A 82 -10.80 8.58 -24.87
N ARG A 83 -11.64 9.47 -25.39
CA ARG A 83 -12.50 10.35 -24.55
C ARG A 83 -13.38 9.61 -23.57
N ASP A 84 -13.82 8.39 -23.89
CA ASP A 84 -14.64 7.58 -22.99
C ASP A 84 -13.87 7.19 -21.71
N TYR A 85 -12.55 7.33 -21.72
CA TYR A 85 -11.66 6.96 -20.64
C TYR A 85 -10.99 8.15 -19.95
N PHE A 86 -11.42 9.37 -20.26
CA PHE A 86 -10.85 10.58 -19.66
C PHE A 86 -11.17 10.68 -18.17
N ASN A 87 -12.19 10.01 -17.69
CA ASN A 87 -12.57 9.96 -16.30
C ASN A 87 -13.40 8.70 -16.07
N ALA A 88 -12.75 7.56 -16.07
CA ALA A 88 -13.40 6.25 -15.96
C ALA A 88 -12.94 5.47 -14.76
N GLU A 89 -13.85 4.70 -14.18
CA GLU A 89 -13.58 3.77 -13.09
C GLU A 89 -14.29 2.47 -13.38
N GLU A 90 -13.60 1.36 -13.23
CA GLU A 90 -14.23 0.04 -13.35
C GLU A 90 -13.60 -0.97 -12.40
N SER A 91 -14.39 -1.96 -12.02
CA SER A 91 -13.86 -3.11 -11.29
C SER A 91 -12.82 -3.80 -12.15
N LEU A 92 -11.61 -3.94 -11.63
CA LEU A 92 -10.53 -4.64 -12.34
C LEU A 92 -10.92 -6.08 -12.63
N ARG A 93 -11.62 -6.71 -11.71
CA ARG A 93 -12.08 -8.10 -11.84
C ARG A 93 -13.08 -8.28 -12.97
N ARG A 94 -13.92 -7.26 -13.21
CA ARG A 94 -15.07 -7.36 -14.14
C ARG A 94 -14.87 -6.63 -15.47
N ILE A 95 -13.85 -5.82 -15.60
CA ILE A 95 -13.62 -5.04 -16.80
C ILE A 95 -13.48 -5.95 -18.03
N SER A 96 -14.11 -5.56 -19.14
CA SER A 96 -13.97 -6.29 -20.40
C SER A 96 -12.56 -6.12 -20.96
N SER A 97 -12.09 -7.12 -21.70
CA SER A 97 -10.78 -7.05 -22.37
C SER A 97 -10.68 -5.85 -23.30
N HIS A 98 -11.77 -5.56 -24.00
CA HIS A 98 -11.83 -4.39 -24.92
C HIS A 98 -11.56 -3.06 -24.20
N ARG A 99 -12.22 -2.84 -23.07
CA ARG A 99 -12.04 -1.61 -22.31
C ARG A 99 -10.66 -1.54 -21.65
N LEU A 100 -10.20 -2.65 -21.11
CA LEU A 100 -8.86 -2.73 -20.53
C LEU A 100 -7.79 -2.40 -21.58
N LEU A 101 -7.91 -2.98 -22.76
CA LEU A 101 -6.98 -2.73 -23.86
C LEU A 101 -6.99 -1.25 -24.25
N ALA A 102 -8.18 -0.64 -24.36
CA ALA A 102 -8.30 0.78 -24.70
C ALA A 102 -7.60 1.67 -23.66
N MET A 103 -7.82 1.42 -22.37
CA MET A 103 -7.13 2.17 -21.30
C MET A 103 -5.62 2.01 -21.40
N ARG A 104 -5.11 0.80 -21.61
CA ARG A 104 -3.68 0.54 -21.70
C ARG A 104 -3.05 1.17 -22.93
N ARG A 105 -3.77 1.20 -24.05
CA ARG A 105 -3.31 1.89 -25.26
C ARG A 105 -3.25 3.41 -25.05
N GLY A 106 -4.28 3.98 -24.43
CA GLY A 106 -4.29 5.41 -24.11
C GLY A 106 -3.15 5.82 -23.20
N GLU A 107 -2.81 4.95 -22.24
CA GLU A 107 -1.66 5.16 -21.35
C GLU A 107 -0.35 5.10 -22.13
N ALA A 108 -0.16 4.06 -22.95
CA ALA A 108 1.05 3.88 -23.75
C ALA A 108 1.28 5.03 -24.74
N GLU A 109 0.20 5.59 -25.31
CA GLU A 109 0.27 6.73 -26.22
C GLU A 109 0.42 8.08 -25.52
N GLY A 110 0.39 8.08 -24.18
CA GLY A 110 0.61 9.29 -23.39
C GLY A 110 -0.63 10.17 -23.17
N PHE A 111 -1.82 9.67 -23.47
CA PHE A 111 -3.08 10.45 -23.32
C PHE A 111 -3.80 10.16 -22.01
N LEU A 112 -3.62 8.98 -21.43
CA LEU A 112 -4.28 8.57 -20.21
C LEU A 112 -3.28 8.24 -19.11
N LYS A 113 -3.66 8.55 -17.88
CA LYS A 113 -3.01 8.06 -16.69
C LYS A 113 -3.89 6.96 -16.13
N VAL A 114 -3.34 5.75 -15.97
CA VAL A 114 -4.10 4.58 -15.53
C VAL A 114 -3.53 4.09 -14.20
N GLU A 115 -4.40 3.93 -13.21
CA GLU A 115 -4.03 3.49 -11.87
C GLU A 115 -4.94 2.35 -11.41
N ILE A 116 -4.40 1.45 -10.61
CA ILE A 116 -5.14 0.38 -9.98
C ILE A 116 -5.01 0.56 -8.46
N SER A 117 -6.11 0.52 -7.74
CA SER A 117 -6.13 0.69 -6.30
C SER A 117 -7.26 -0.10 -5.67
N ALA A 118 -7.11 -0.45 -4.40
CA ALA A 118 -8.14 -1.10 -3.60
C ALA A 118 -8.50 -0.21 -2.41
N PRO A 119 -9.67 -0.45 -1.74
CA PRO A 119 -10.06 0.36 -0.58
C PRO A 119 -9.00 0.29 0.52
N GLU A 120 -8.39 1.42 0.83
CA GLU A 120 -7.31 1.50 1.82
C GLU A 120 -7.75 1.07 3.20
N GLU A 121 -8.93 1.53 3.64
CA GLU A 121 -9.45 1.19 4.97
C GLU A 121 -9.61 -0.31 5.15
N LEU A 122 -10.08 -1.00 4.12
CA LEU A 122 -10.24 -2.45 4.14
C LEU A 122 -8.88 -3.14 4.25
N CYS A 123 -7.91 -2.70 3.47
CA CYS A 123 -6.56 -3.26 3.48
C CYS A 123 -5.90 -3.09 4.85
N VAL A 124 -5.95 -1.88 5.40
CA VAL A 124 -5.36 -1.59 6.72
C VAL A 124 -6.07 -2.38 7.82
N GLU A 125 -7.40 -2.44 7.77
CA GLU A 125 -8.17 -3.23 8.74
C GLU A 125 -7.75 -4.70 8.76
N ARG A 126 -7.61 -5.31 7.59
CA ARG A 126 -7.21 -6.71 7.49
C ARG A 126 -5.78 -6.94 7.97
N LEU A 127 -4.87 -6.01 7.70
CA LEU A 127 -3.52 -6.07 8.23
C LEU A 127 -3.51 -5.92 9.75
N ASN A 128 -4.32 -5.02 10.29
CA ASN A 128 -4.43 -4.87 11.73
C ASN A 128 -4.92 -6.17 12.40
N LYS A 129 -5.82 -6.90 11.77
CA LYS A 129 -6.25 -8.22 12.28
C LYS A 129 -5.11 -9.24 12.34
N LEU A 130 -4.14 -9.14 11.44
CA LEU A 130 -2.98 -10.03 11.44
C LEU A 130 -1.95 -9.66 12.51
N PHE A 131 -1.73 -8.37 12.73
CA PHE A 131 -0.57 -7.90 13.50
C PHE A 131 -0.91 -7.31 14.87
N VAL A 132 -2.11 -6.79 15.06
CA VAL A 132 -2.49 -6.14 16.32
C VAL A 132 -3.18 -7.14 17.23
N THR A 133 -2.53 -7.48 18.34
CA THR A 133 -2.97 -8.56 19.25
C THR A 133 -3.38 -8.05 20.63
N ALA A 134 -3.29 -6.74 20.87
CA ALA A 134 -3.59 -6.14 22.16
C ALA A 134 -4.17 -4.74 21.98
N ASN A 135 -4.49 -4.11 23.10
CA ASN A 135 -5.01 -2.74 23.12
C ASN A 135 -4.26 -1.95 24.21
N ASN A 136 -3.09 -1.45 23.86
CA ASN A 136 -2.20 -0.73 24.76
C ASN A 136 -1.29 0.21 23.96
N ALA A 137 -0.36 0.89 24.65
CA ALA A 137 0.55 1.83 23.99
C ALA A 137 1.45 1.16 22.94
N SER A 138 1.92 -0.06 23.22
CA SER A 138 2.73 -0.82 22.25
C SER A 138 1.93 -1.20 21.02
N SER A 139 0.70 -1.66 21.18
CA SER A 139 -0.15 -2.02 20.04
C SER A 139 -0.53 -0.80 19.19
N GLU A 140 -0.62 0.40 19.78
CA GLU A 140 -0.81 1.62 19.02
C GLU A 140 0.38 1.91 18.10
N GLN A 141 1.61 1.63 18.56
CA GLN A 141 2.80 1.75 17.73
C GLN A 141 2.77 0.75 16.57
N VAL A 142 2.29 -0.47 16.82
CA VAL A 142 2.12 -1.48 15.77
C VAL A 142 1.09 -1.02 14.73
N LYS A 143 -0.03 -0.44 15.15
CA LYS A 143 -1.05 0.11 14.23
C LYS A 143 -0.48 1.19 13.32
N LEU A 144 0.33 2.09 13.88
CA LEU A 144 0.99 3.13 13.11
C LEU A 144 1.94 2.51 12.06
N ALA A 145 2.69 1.49 12.46
CA ALA A 145 3.60 0.77 11.56
C ALA A 145 2.83 0.04 10.44
N VAL A 146 1.69 -0.57 10.77
CA VAL A 146 0.82 -1.23 9.79
C VAL A 146 0.36 -0.24 8.72
N THR A 147 -0.17 0.90 9.14
CA THR A 147 -0.65 1.93 8.21
C THR A 147 0.47 2.44 7.32
N ASP A 148 1.63 2.73 7.91
CA ASP A 148 2.79 3.19 7.16
C ASP A 148 3.29 2.12 6.17
N SER A 149 3.38 0.87 6.62
CA SER A 149 3.79 -0.25 5.76
C SER A 149 2.87 -0.40 4.56
N TYR A 150 1.55 -0.32 4.79
CA TYR A 150 0.61 -0.41 3.69
C TYR A 150 0.79 0.73 2.69
N LYS A 151 0.73 1.97 3.17
CA LYS A 151 0.77 3.14 2.27
C LYS A 151 2.08 3.28 1.53
N ARG A 152 3.19 3.05 2.20
CA ARG A 152 4.53 3.33 1.68
C ARG A 152 5.15 2.14 0.95
N LEU A 153 4.85 0.92 1.38
CA LEU A 153 5.54 -0.30 0.90
C LEU A 153 4.62 -1.29 0.20
N LEU A 154 3.60 -1.81 0.88
CA LEU A 154 2.73 -2.86 0.33
C LEU A 154 1.88 -2.37 -0.84
N LYS A 155 1.20 -1.23 -0.67
CA LYS A 155 0.32 -0.67 -1.69
C LYS A 155 1.05 -0.46 -3.03
N PRO A 156 2.18 0.27 -3.07
CA PRO A 156 2.89 0.47 -4.34
C PRO A 156 3.36 -0.84 -4.97
N ALA A 157 3.83 -1.79 -4.16
CA ALA A 157 4.30 -3.08 -4.67
C ALA A 157 3.17 -3.90 -5.29
N ILE A 158 2.04 -4.01 -4.59
CA ILE A 158 0.91 -4.81 -5.07
C ILE A 158 0.21 -4.12 -6.26
N GLU A 159 0.08 -2.79 -6.24
CA GLU A 159 -0.43 -2.06 -7.39
C GLU A 159 0.42 -2.32 -8.63
N THR A 160 1.74 -2.33 -8.48
CA THR A 160 2.67 -2.62 -9.58
C THR A 160 2.48 -4.04 -10.11
N GLU A 161 2.30 -5.03 -9.22
CA GLU A 161 2.03 -6.41 -9.64
C GLU A 161 0.74 -6.50 -10.47
N PHE A 162 -0.34 -5.89 -10.00
CA PHE A 162 -1.64 -5.93 -10.68
C PHE A 162 -1.62 -5.12 -11.99
N ALA A 163 -0.90 -4.00 -12.02
CA ALA A 163 -0.70 -3.24 -13.25
C ALA A 163 0.03 -4.07 -14.31
N ALA A 164 1.08 -4.78 -13.91
CA ALA A 164 1.83 -5.65 -14.83
C ALA A 164 0.95 -6.79 -15.37
N GLU A 165 0.16 -7.43 -14.51
CA GLU A 165 -0.78 -8.48 -14.92
C GLU A 165 -1.82 -7.94 -15.91
N SER A 166 -2.37 -6.74 -15.67
CA SER A 166 -3.36 -6.14 -16.55
C SER A 166 -2.78 -5.78 -17.93
N LYS A 167 -1.52 -5.33 -17.96
CA LYS A 167 -0.82 -5.04 -19.21
C LYS A 167 -0.55 -6.33 -20.00
N ALA A 168 -0.09 -7.37 -19.34
CA ALA A 168 0.15 -8.67 -19.96
C ALA A 168 -1.14 -9.25 -20.52
N LYS A 169 -2.25 -9.13 -19.79
CA LYS A 169 -3.57 -9.58 -20.23
C LYS A 169 -4.04 -8.79 -21.46
N ALA A 170 -3.87 -7.48 -21.45
CA ALA A 170 -4.23 -6.62 -22.59
C ALA A 170 -3.40 -6.96 -23.82
N ASP A 171 -2.08 -7.16 -23.66
CA ASP A 171 -1.16 -7.50 -24.75
C ASP A 171 -1.43 -8.90 -25.32
N GLY A 172 -1.95 -9.82 -24.49
CA GLY A 172 -2.29 -11.17 -24.92
C GLY A 172 -3.62 -11.28 -25.65
N GLU A 173 -4.42 -10.22 -25.69
CA GLU A 173 -5.69 -10.16 -26.41
C GLU A 173 -5.47 -9.63 -27.83
#